data_ad521c90deb7c359382eceea5add09a5
#
_entry.id   ad521c90deb7c359382eceea5add09a5
#
_cell.length_a   1.000
_cell.length_b   1.000
_cell.length_c   1.000
_cell.angle_alpha   90.00
_cell.angle_beta   90.00
_cell.angle_gamma   90.00
#
_symmetry.space_group_name_H-M   'P 1'
#
loop_
_entity.id
_entity.type
_entity.pdbx_description
1 polymer ?
#
loop_
_entity_poly.entity_id
_entity_poly.type
_entity_poly.pdbx_seq_one_letter_code
_entity_poly.pdbx_strand_id
1 'polypeptide(L)'
;MATYILVHGGLHGGWCWENIVPRLEAGGHSVHAPDLPGVRREVPAAKVTLQAYADVVIDLAERAGEPVIAVAHSLGGRTVSLAAEQRPELFRTLVYVTALIPDISGCHPQFIPAEDNIIRLGFYPVDDGESVMVRDDAAMAGFYSDCSPEDAAAALRRLVPQPNRPMADPVLLSPERWGAIPRHYVLTREDRTIPVESQRSMARALSGTVLHELPSGHSPFYTHAAELAGILLSAA
;
A
#
# COMPACT_ATOMS: atom_id res chain seq x y z
N MET A 1 -5.66 20.05 -11.87
CA MET A 1 -5.44 18.68 -12.38
C MET A 1 -4.17 18.17 -11.74
N ALA A 2 -4.14 16.94 -11.26
CA ALA A 2 -2.96 16.31 -10.65
C ALA A 2 -2.83 14.88 -11.16
N THR A 3 -1.64 14.29 -11.08
CA THR A 3 -1.41 12.87 -11.42
C THR A 3 -1.32 12.05 -10.14
N TYR A 4 -2.11 10.98 -10.06
CA TYR A 4 -2.10 10.00 -8.97
C TYR A 4 -1.40 8.72 -9.40
N ILE A 5 -0.58 8.17 -8.50
CA ILE A 5 -0.02 6.81 -8.62
C ILE A 5 -0.52 6.00 -7.43
N LEU A 6 -1.34 4.97 -7.70
CA LEU A 6 -1.99 4.13 -6.69
C LEU A 6 -1.23 2.80 -6.58
N VAL A 7 -0.53 2.60 -5.47
CA VAL A 7 0.35 1.45 -5.25
C VAL A 7 -0.33 0.45 -4.34
N HIS A 8 -0.55 -0.77 -4.84
CA HIS A 8 -1.23 -1.85 -4.14
C HIS A 8 -0.41 -2.48 -3.02
N GLY A 9 -1.06 -3.18 -2.12
CA GLY A 9 -0.47 -3.98 -1.05
C GLY A 9 0.05 -5.35 -1.51
N GLY A 10 0.60 -6.10 -0.57
CA GLY A 10 1.04 -7.48 -0.81
C GLY A 10 -0.10 -8.38 -1.28
N LEU A 11 0.22 -9.40 -2.08
CA LEU A 11 -0.71 -10.38 -2.65
C LEU A 11 -1.75 -9.81 -3.64
N HIS A 12 -1.80 -8.50 -3.80
CA HIS A 12 -2.74 -7.79 -4.67
C HIS A 12 -2.08 -7.38 -5.99
N GLY A 13 -2.84 -6.68 -6.82
CA GLY A 13 -2.40 -5.99 -8.03
C GLY A 13 -3.12 -4.66 -8.16
N GLY A 14 -2.83 -3.90 -9.21
CA GLY A 14 -3.46 -2.61 -9.49
C GLY A 14 -5.00 -2.66 -9.52
N TRP A 15 -5.56 -3.84 -9.77
CA TRP A 15 -6.99 -4.10 -9.78
C TRP A 15 -7.72 -3.74 -8.47
N CYS A 16 -7.04 -3.75 -7.32
CA CYS A 16 -7.68 -3.40 -6.06
C CYS A 16 -8.19 -1.94 -6.03
N TRP A 17 -7.66 -1.10 -6.91
CA TRP A 17 -8.05 0.31 -7.04
C TRP A 17 -9.19 0.55 -8.04
N GLU A 18 -9.81 -0.51 -8.60
CA GLU A 18 -10.84 -0.39 -9.66
C GLU A 18 -12.05 0.48 -9.28
N ASN A 19 -12.39 0.57 -7.98
CA ASN A 19 -13.44 1.46 -7.49
C ASN A 19 -12.96 2.89 -7.20
N ILE A 20 -11.65 3.13 -7.14
CA ILE A 20 -11.06 4.44 -6.82
C ILE A 20 -10.69 5.18 -8.11
N VAL A 21 -10.08 4.50 -9.08
CA VAL A 21 -9.61 5.10 -10.34
C VAL A 21 -10.70 5.96 -10.99
N PRO A 22 -11.93 5.44 -11.30
CA PRO A 22 -12.93 6.23 -12.00
C PRO A 22 -13.43 7.45 -11.20
N ARG A 23 -13.32 7.41 -9.86
CA ARG A 23 -13.72 8.54 -9.00
C ARG A 23 -12.72 9.68 -9.05
N LEU A 24 -11.43 9.36 -9.09
CA LEU A 24 -10.37 10.36 -9.23
C LEU A 24 -10.35 10.94 -10.65
N GLU A 25 -10.56 10.10 -11.67
CA GLU A 25 -10.66 10.55 -13.07
C GLU A 25 -11.87 11.47 -13.29
N ALA A 26 -13.02 11.16 -12.66
CA ALA A 26 -14.19 12.03 -12.67
C ALA A 26 -13.91 13.40 -12.00
N GLY A 27 -12.95 13.46 -11.07
CA GLY A 27 -12.42 14.71 -10.50
C GLY A 27 -11.48 15.49 -11.44
N GLY A 28 -11.23 14.98 -12.65
CA GLY A 28 -10.37 15.63 -13.64
C GLY A 28 -8.87 15.33 -13.43
N HIS A 29 -8.51 14.25 -12.76
CA HIS A 29 -7.14 13.85 -12.49
C HIS A 29 -6.67 12.73 -13.42
N SER A 30 -5.36 12.62 -13.64
CA SER A 30 -4.73 11.46 -14.28
C SER A 30 -4.43 10.41 -13.22
N VAL A 31 -4.72 9.12 -13.50
CA VAL A 31 -4.58 8.05 -12.49
C VAL A 31 -3.85 6.85 -13.07
N HIS A 32 -2.82 6.39 -12.36
CA HIS A 32 -2.08 5.17 -12.67
C HIS A 32 -2.17 4.19 -11.49
N ALA A 33 -2.61 2.98 -11.76
CA ALA A 33 -2.66 1.88 -10.78
C ALA A 33 -1.88 0.68 -11.35
N PRO A 34 -0.52 0.72 -11.30
CA PRO A 34 0.29 -0.32 -11.92
C PRO A 34 0.21 -1.64 -11.16
N ASP A 35 0.37 -2.75 -11.90
CA ASP A 35 0.82 -4.00 -11.29
C ASP A 35 2.32 -3.90 -11.02
N LEU A 36 2.73 -4.17 -9.79
CA LEU A 36 4.15 -4.22 -9.43
C LEU A 36 4.80 -5.51 -9.98
N PRO A 37 6.14 -5.53 -10.20
CA PRO A 37 6.85 -6.70 -10.70
C PRO A 37 6.52 -7.99 -9.92
N GLY A 38 6.31 -9.09 -10.63
CA GLY A 38 5.92 -10.38 -10.06
C GLY A 38 4.42 -10.64 -10.01
N VAL A 39 3.55 -9.61 -10.05
CA VAL A 39 2.09 -9.78 -10.07
C VAL A 39 1.64 -10.63 -11.26
N ARG A 40 2.20 -10.40 -12.45
CA ARG A 40 1.92 -11.17 -13.68
C ARG A 40 2.85 -12.36 -13.88
N ARG A 41 3.72 -12.63 -12.89
CA ARG A 41 4.73 -13.70 -12.91
C ARG A 41 5.72 -13.61 -14.09
N GLU A 42 5.92 -12.42 -14.63
CA GLU A 42 6.82 -12.11 -15.74
C GLU A 42 8.30 -12.11 -15.31
N VAL A 43 8.54 -11.96 -14.01
CA VAL A 43 9.87 -12.00 -13.38
C VAL A 43 9.89 -13.11 -12.34
N PRO A 44 10.95 -13.96 -12.30
CA PRO A 44 11.12 -14.95 -11.24
C PRO A 44 11.11 -14.29 -9.85
N ALA A 45 10.40 -14.87 -8.90
CA ALA A 45 10.18 -14.29 -7.56
C ALA A 45 11.49 -13.91 -6.86
N ALA A 46 12.52 -14.74 -6.94
CA ALA A 46 13.85 -14.48 -6.38
C ALA A 46 14.53 -13.20 -6.90
N LYS A 47 14.11 -12.69 -8.06
CA LYS A 47 14.65 -11.47 -8.68
C LYS A 47 13.81 -10.22 -8.40
N VAL A 48 12.62 -10.39 -7.84
CA VAL A 48 11.75 -9.26 -7.49
C VAL A 48 12.23 -8.62 -6.19
N THR A 49 12.62 -7.35 -6.25
CA THR A 49 13.15 -6.57 -5.12
C THR A 49 12.23 -5.41 -4.78
N LEU A 50 12.37 -4.85 -3.58
CA LEU A 50 11.69 -3.61 -3.24
C LEU A 50 12.16 -2.45 -4.12
N GLN A 51 13.43 -2.44 -4.54
CA GLN A 51 13.95 -1.46 -5.50
C GLN A 51 13.20 -1.53 -6.83
N ALA A 52 12.98 -2.73 -7.38
CA ALA A 52 12.22 -2.87 -8.62
C ALA A 52 10.78 -2.35 -8.50
N TYR A 53 10.18 -2.45 -7.30
CA TYR A 53 8.88 -1.84 -7.02
C TYR A 53 8.97 -0.30 -7.02
N ALA A 54 9.98 0.25 -6.35
CA ALA A 54 10.19 1.70 -6.29
C ALA A 54 10.48 2.29 -7.68
N ASP A 55 11.24 1.58 -8.52
CA ASP A 55 11.57 1.98 -9.89
C ASP A 55 10.31 2.18 -10.74
N VAL A 56 9.30 1.31 -10.60
CA VAL A 56 8.00 1.49 -11.31
C VAL A 56 7.32 2.80 -10.90
N VAL A 57 7.34 3.13 -9.60
CA VAL A 57 6.72 4.36 -9.09
C VAL A 57 7.50 5.59 -9.58
N ILE A 58 8.82 5.54 -9.54
CA ILE A 58 9.71 6.62 -10.02
C ILE A 58 9.50 6.84 -11.52
N ASP A 59 9.51 5.77 -12.33
CA ASP A 59 9.31 5.86 -13.77
C ASP A 59 7.98 6.52 -14.15
N LEU A 60 6.90 6.18 -13.43
CA LEU A 60 5.58 6.79 -13.65
C LEU A 60 5.57 8.26 -13.22
N ALA A 61 6.21 8.60 -12.10
CA ALA A 61 6.29 9.96 -11.61
C ALA A 61 7.14 10.85 -12.55
N GLU A 62 8.24 10.33 -13.10
CA GLU A 62 9.05 11.06 -14.10
C GLU A 62 8.25 11.34 -15.39
N ARG A 63 7.46 10.36 -15.85
CA ARG A 63 6.63 10.53 -17.07
C ARG A 63 5.47 11.50 -16.87
N ALA A 64 5.03 11.74 -15.65
CA ALA A 64 3.97 12.72 -15.36
C ALA A 64 4.41 14.16 -15.67
N GLY A 65 5.71 14.47 -15.59
CA GLY A 65 6.26 15.79 -15.88
C GLY A 65 5.94 16.87 -14.85
N GLU A 66 5.27 16.49 -13.76
CA GLU A 66 4.93 17.33 -12.61
C GLU A 66 4.96 16.46 -11.33
N PRO A 67 5.17 17.06 -10.14
CA PRO A 67 5.13 16.29 -8.90
C PRO A 67 3.77 15.62 -8.68
N VAL A 68 3.81 14.29 -8.41
CA VAL A 68 2.62 13.43 -8.32
C VAL A 68 2.12 13.28 -6.88
N ILE A 69 0.90 12.77 -6.74
CA ILE A 69 0.35 12.27 -5.49
C ILE A 69 0.50 10.75 -5.50
N ALA A 70 1.35 10.21 -4.63
CA ALA A 70 1.51 8.78 -4.49
C ALA A 70 0.64 8.25 -3.35
N VAL A 71 -0.23 7.30 -3.67
CA VAL A 71 -1.13 6.64 -2.71
C VAL A 71 -0.68 5.20 -2.54
N ALA A 72 -0.44 4.80 -1.31
CA ALA A 72 0.05 3.47 -0.97
C ALA A 72 -0.90 2.73 -0.05
N HIS A 73 -1.23 1.48 -0.38
CA HIS A 73 -1.99 0.59 0.50
C HIS A 73 -1.05 -0.46 1.11
N SER A 74 -1.21 -0.73 2.40
CA SER A 74 -0.57 -1.87 3.09
C SER A 74 0.95 -1.95 2.80
N LEU A 75 1.45 -3.06 2.27
CA LEU A 75 2.87 -3.26 1.89
C LEU A 75 3.37 -2.18 0.89
N GLY A 76 2.49 -1.63 0.05
CA GLY A 76 2.81 -0.56 -0.89
C GLY A 76 3.41 0.69 -0.24
N GLY A 77 3.18 0.87 1.07
CA GLY A 77 3.77 1.97 1.84
C GLY A 77 5.29 1.94 1.84
N ARG A 78 5.90 0.76 1.89
CA ARG A 78 7.36 0.60 1.77
C ARG A 78 7.88 1.03 0.42
N THR A 79 7.15 0.64 -0.64
CA THR A 79 7.48 0.97 -2.03
C THR A 79 7.50 2.48 -2.25
N VAL A 80 6.40 3.15 -1.85
CA VAL A 80 6.27 4.61 -2.01
C VAL A 80 7.28 5.35 -1.14
N SER A 81 7.55 4.86 0.09
CA SER A 81 8.55 5.46 0.97
C SER A 81 9.96 5.39 0.36
N LEU A 82 10.35 4.25 -0.22
CA LEU A 82 11.65 4.10 -0.87
C LEU A 82 11.76 4.99 -2.12
N ALA A 83 10.73 5.01 -2.96
CA ALA A 83 10.69 5.88 -4.14
C ALA A 83 10.83 7.37 -3.77
N ALA A 84 10.09 7.80 -2.75
CA ALA A 84 10.12 9.16 -2.25
C ALA A 84 11.45 9.53 -1.56
N GLU A 85 12.10 8.57 -0.88
CA GLU A 85 13.44 8.78 -0.35
C GLU A 85 14.45 9.02 -1.47
N GLN A 86 14.37 8.27 -2.56
CA GLN A 86 15.32 8.37 -3.68
C GLN A 86 15.10 9.62 -4.54
N ARG A 87 13.84 9.99 -4.77
CA ARG A 87 13.46 11.08 -5.69
C ARG A 87 12.36 11.98 -5.08
N PRO A 88 12.63 12.65 -3.94
CA PRO A 88 11.61 13.42 -3.22
C PRO A 88 10.95 14.52 -4.07
N GLU A 89 11.68 15.09 -5.03
CA GLU A 89 11.20 16.15 -5.91
C GLU A 89 10.08 15.71 -6.87
N LEU A 90 9.89 14.42 -7.05
CA LEU A 90 8.82 13.86 -7.89
C LEU A 90 7.47 13.77 -7.17
N PHE A 91 7.44 13.99 -5.85
CA PHE A 91 6.25 13.78 -5.04
C PHE A 91 5.75 15.08 -4.42
N ARG A 92 4.50 15.45 -4.73
CA ARG A 92 3.78 16.55 -4.09
C ARG A 92 3.28 16.16 -2.71
N THR A 93 2.73 14.96 -2.60
CA THR A 93 2.07 14.44 -1.40
C THR A 93 2.15 12.91 -1.39
N LEU A 94 2.34 12.33 -0.20
CA LEU A 94 2.24 10.89 0.02
C LEU A 94 0.99 10.59 0.84
N VAL A 95 0.17 9.63 0.39
CA VAL A 95 -1.03 9.20 1.12
C VAL A 95 -0.90 7.71 1.45
N TYR A 96 -0.90 7.40 2.73
CA TYR A 96 -0.79 6.04 3.26
C TYR A 96 -2.16 5.55 3.70
N VAL A 97 -2.70 4.53 3.05
CA VAL A 97 -4.01 3.93 3.36
C VAL A 97 -3.75 2.62 4.09
N THR A 98 -3.96 2.61 5.40
CA THR A 98 -3.59 1.47 6.27
C THR A 98 -2.26 0.82 5.86
N ALA A 99 -1.25 1.65 5.62
CA ALA A 99 -0.01 1.23 4.99
C ALA A 99 1.15 1.10 5.97
N LEU A 100 2.08 0.21 5.63
CA LEU A 100 3.33 0.03 6.38
C LEU A 100 4.30 1.16 6.04
N ILE A 101 4.63 1.98 7.02
CA ILE A 101 5.67 2.99 6.88
C ILE A 101 6.91 2.50 7.62
N PRO A 102 8.06 2.35 6.96
CA PRO A 102 9.34 2.11 7.64
C PRO A 102 9.62 3.26 8.60
N ASP A 103 10.20 2.97 9.75
CA ASP A 103 10.70 4.03 10.61
C ASP A 103 12.03 4.63 10.08
N ILE A 104 12.45 5.76 10.64
CA ILE A 104 13.69 6.44 10.24
C ILE A 104 14.93 5.56 10.52
N SER A 105 14.84 4.60 11.45
CA SER A 105 15.92 3.64 11.72
C SER A 105 15.98 2.48 10.74
N GLY A 106 15.01 2.40 9.81
CA GLY A 106 14.87 1.31 8.86
C GLY A 106 14.29 0.04 9.45
N CYS A 107 13.93 0.06 10.73
CA CYS A 107 13.23 -1.05 11.38
C CYS A 107 11.76 -1.01 11.00
N HIS A 108 11.18 -2.19 10.75
CA HIS A 108 9.72 -2.29 10.77
C HIS A 108 9.29 -2.23 12.22
N PRO A 109 8.37 -1.33 12.55
CA PRO A 109 7.68 -1.49 13.79
C PRO A 109 7.01 -2.88 13.76
N GLN A 110 7.47 -3.78 14.60
CA GLN A 110 6.79 -5.05 14.83
C GLN A 110 5.58 -4.75 15.73
N PHE A 111 4.54 -4.14 15.14
CA PHE A 111 3.38 -3.67 15.89
C PHE A 111 2.39 -4.78 16.21
N ILE A 112 2.51 -5.92 15.52
CA ILE A 112 1.67 -7.09 15.79
C ILE A 112 2.61 -8.23 16.07
N PRO A 113 2.55 -8.85 17.25
CA PRO A 113 3.24 -10.10 17.50
C PRO A 113 2.96 -11.07 16.35
N ALA A 114 3.98 -11.79 15.90
CA ALA A 114 3.82 -12.68 14.75
C ALA A 114 2.75 -13.75 15.00
N GLU A 115 2.61 -14.18 16.26
CA GLU A 115 1.64 -15.14 16.76
C GLU A 115 0.19 -14.66 16.73
N ASP A 116 -0.04 -13.33 16.68
CA ASP A 116 -1.39 -12.73 16.67
C ASP A 116 -1.78 -12.19 15.28
N ASN A 117 -0.85 -12.21 14.33
CA ASN A 117 -1.11 -11.67 13.00
C ASN A 117 -1.81 -12.70 12.11
N ILE A 118 -3.13 -12.56 11.95
CA ILE A 118 -3.98 -13.47 11.19
C ILE A 118 -3.48 -13.75 9.78
N ILE A 119 -2.94 -12.74 9.10
CA ILE A 119 -2.40 -12.89 7.74
C ILE A 119 -1.10 -13.68 7.76
N ARG A 120 -0.17 -13.38 8.67
CA ARG A 120 1.09 -14.12 8.79
C ARG A 120 0.87 -15.57 9.16
N LEU A 121 -0.08 -15.86 10.04
CA LEU A 121 -0.47 -17.22 10.40
C LEU A 121 -1.12 -17.98 9.23
N GLY A 122 -1.68 -17.25 8.27
CA GLY A 122 -2.25 -17.78 7.04
C GLY A 122 -1.25 -17.99 5.91
N PHE A 123 -0.02 -17.46 6.01
CA PHE A 123 0.98 -17.59 4.95
C PHE A 123 1.46 -19.03 4.80
N TYR A 124 1.68 -19.42 3.54
CA TYR A 124 2.39 -20.63 3.18
C TYR A 124 3.34 -20.36 2.01
N PRO A 125 4.51 -21.05 1.97
CA PRO A 125 5.51 -20.81 0.93
C PRO A 125 5.07 -21.37 -0.42
N VAL A 126 5.42 -20.64 -1.48
CA VAL A 126 5.27 -21.05 -2.88
C VAL A 126 6.54 -20.63 -3.64
N ASP A 127 6.65 -20.99 -4.92
CA ASP A 127 7.81 -20.66 -5.76
C ASP A 127 9.15 -21.08 -5.09
N ASP A 128 9.24 -22.34 -4.66
CA ASP A 128 10.40 -22.91 -3.95
C ASP A 128 10.79 -22.11 -2.68
N GLY A 129 9.83 -21.45 -2.05
CA GLY A 129 10.02 -20.63 -0.86
C GLY A 129 10.40 -19.17 -1.13
N GLU A 130 10.50 -18.76 -2.39
CA GLU A 130 10.82 -17.37 -2.77
C GLU A 130 9.63 -16.41 -2.68
N SER A 131 8.42 -16.95 -2.57
CA SER A 131 7.18 -16.20 -2.37
C SER A 131 6.32 -16.82 -1.26
N VAL A 132 5.38 -16.04 -0.78
CA VAL A 132 4.29 -16.52 0.07
C VAL A 132 2.95 -16.32 -0.60
N MET A 133 2.03 -17.23 -0.29
CA MET A 133 0.59 -17.08 -0.53
C MET A 133 -0.15 -17.15 0.80
N VAL A 134 -1.40 -16.75 0.82
CA VAL A 134 -2.23 -16.77 2.03
C VAL A 134 -3.40 -17.74 1.83
N ARG A 135 -3.77 -18.47 2.90
CA ARG A 135 -4.98 -19.29 2.90
C ARG A 135 -6.22 -18.40 2.78
N ASP A 136 -7.25 -18.90 2.09
CA ASP A 136 -8.50 -18.16 1.84
C ASP A 136 -9.20 -17.73 3.15
N ASP A 137 -9.20 -18.59 4.17
CA ASP A 137 -9.80 -18.29 5.48
C ASP A 137 -9.12 -17.11 6.18
N ALA A 138 -7.80 -17.06 6.11
CA ALA A 138 -7.01 -15.97 6.67
C ALA A 138 -7.16 -14.68 5.86
N ALA A 139 -7.18 -14.76 4.53
CA ALA A 139 -7.40 -13.62 3.66
C ALA A 139 -8.81 -13.01 3.85
N MET A 140 -9.83 -13.87 3.95
CA MET A 140 -11.20 -13.42 4.28
C MET A 140 -11.25 -12.69 5.61
N ALA A 141 -10.65 -13.26 6.63
CA ALA A 141 -10.70 -12.70 7.98
C ALA A 141 -9.83 -11.45 8.14
N GLY A 142 -8.73 -11.34 7.41
CA GLY A 142 -7.77 -10.22 7.52
C GLY A 142 -8.02 -9.12 6.51
N PHE A 143 -8.09 -9.44 5.22
CA PHE A 143 -8.18 -8.42 4.16
C PHE A 143 -9.62 -7.98 3.89
N TYR A 144 -10.60 -8.89 4.02
CA TYR A 144 -11.96 -8.69 3.52
C TYR A 144 -13.03 -8.86 4.59
N SER A 145 -12.68 -8.68 5.87
CA SER A 145 -13.55 -8.95 7.02
C SER A 145 -14.87 -8.15 7.03
N ASP A 146 -14.90 -7.00 6.39
CA ASP A 146 -16.05 -6.08 6.28
C ASP A 146 -16.60 -5.97 4.85
N CYS A 147 -16.05 -6.73 3.91
CA CYS A 147 -16.52 -6.74 2.52
C CYS A 147 -17.77 -7.60 2.36
N SER A 148 -18.55 -7.34 1.30
CA SER A 148 -19.62 -8.25 0.91
C SER A 148 -19.03 -9.64 0.55
N PRO A 149 -19.77 -10.74 0.76
CA PRO A 149 -19.30 -12.07 0.37
C PRO A 149 -18.95 -12.17 -1.13
N GLU A 150 -19.65 -11.41 -1.97
CA GLU A 150 -19.41 -11.36 -3.42
C GLU A 150 -18.08 -10.68 -3.75
N ASP A 151 -17.84 -9.48 -3.21
CA ASP A 151 -16.60 -8.73 -3.40
C ASP A 151 -15.39 -9.51 -2.86
N ALA A 152 -15.52 -10.05 -1.65
CA ALA A 152 -14.49 -10.85 -1.03
C ALA A 152 -14.13 -12.09 -1.87
N ALA A 153 -15.13 -12.85 -2.35
CA ALA A 153 -14.90 -14.00 -3.20
C ALA A 153 -14.29 -13.62 -4.57
N ALA A 154 -14.67 -12.46 -5.13
CA ALA A 154 -14.09 -11.95 -6.36
C ALA A 154 -12.62 -11.55 -6.15
N ALA A 155 -12.31 -10.89 -5.04
CA ALA A 155 -10.96 -10.47 -4.69
C ALA A 155 -10.03 -11.65 -4.39
N LEU A 156 -10.50 -12.68 -3.64
CA LEU A 156 -9.72 -13.89 -3.36
C LEU A 156 -9.20 -14.58 -4.63
N ARG A 157 -10.03 -14.66 -5.69
CA ARG A 157 -9.62 -15.27 -6.96
C ARG A 157 -8.54 -14.50 -7.71
N ARG A 158 -8.29 -13.24 -7.32
CA ARG A 158 -7.31 -12.33 -7.95
C ARG A 158 -6.02 -12.19 -7.15
N LEU A 159 -5.96 -12.76 -5.94
CA LEU A 159 -4.73 -12.76 -5.14
C LEU A 159 -3.62 -13.54 -5.88
N VAL A 160 -2.41 -13.04 -5.75
CA VAL A 160 -1.21 -13.59 -6.39
C VAL A 160 -0.10 -13.79 -5.37
N PRO A 161 0.84 -14.72 -5.62
CA PRO A 161 1.99 -14.89 -4.74
C PRO A 161 2.77 -13.58 -4.54
N GLN A 162 3.11 -13.29 -3.29
CA GLN A 162 3.94 -12.15 -2.91
C GLN A 162 5.39 -12.57 -2.80
N PRO A 163 6.31 -12.04 -3.64
CA PRO A 163 7.73 -12.25 -3.47
C PRO A 163 8.22 -11.77 -2.10
N ASN A 164 9.14 -12.52 -1.48
CA ASN A 164 9.58 -12.26 -0.12
C ASN A 164 10.43 -10.99 0.02
N ARG A 165 11.29 -10.71 -0.97
CA ARG A 165 12.24 -9.60 -0.88
C ARG A 165 11.58 -8.23 -0.70
N PRO A 166 10.51 -7.82 -1.42
CA PRO A 166 9.83 -6.56 -1.17
C PRO A 166 9.31 -6.39 0.26
N MET A 167 9.02 -7.50 0.96
CA MET A 167 8.65 -7.46 2.38
C MET A 167 9.84 -7.32 3.32
N ALA A 168 11.02 -7.81 2.93
CA ALA A 168 12.21 -7.94 3.78
C ALA A 168 13.33 -6.94 3.47
N ASP A 169 13.47 -6.49 2.22
CA ASP A 169 14.55 -5.58 1.82
C ASP A 169 14.54 -4.31 2.70
N PRO A 170 15.69 -3.83 3.21
CA PRO A 170 15.73 -2.68 4.11
C PRO A 170 15.30 -1.38 3.42
N VAL A 171 14.69 -0.49 4.18
CA VAL A 171 14.37 0.88 3.75
C VAL A 171 14.93 1.85 4.78
N LEU A 172 15.85 2.69 4.36
CA LEU A 172 16.38 3.77 5.17
C LEU A 172 15.72 5.07 4.70
N LEU A 173 15.14 5.82 5.63
CA LEU A 173 14.45 7.07 5.36
C LEU A 173 15.14 8.22 6.07
N SER A 174 15.19 9.39 5.44
CA SER A 174 15.76 10.61 6.01
C SER A 174 14.71 11.69 6.22
N PRO A 175 14.87 12.53 7.25
CA PRO A 175 13.97 13.66 7.48
C PRO A 175 14.00 14.69 6.34
N GLU A 176 15.15 14.84 5.67
CA GLU A 176 15.40 15.86 4.66
C GLU A 176 14.84 15.51 3.29
N ARG A 177 14.63 14.22 3.01
CA ARG A 177 14.15 13.72 1.72
C ARG A 177 12.70 13.25 1.84
N TRP A 178 12.46 11.98 2.12
CA TRP A 178 11.12 11.48 2.36
C TRP A 178 10.39 12.27 3.46
N GLY A 179 11.10 12.60 4.54
CA GLY A 179 10.55 13.32 5.68
C GLY A 179 10.06 14.73 5.39
N ALA A 180 10.56 15.38 4.34
CA ALA A 180 10.17 16.73 3.93
C ALA A 180 8.86 16.79 3.12
N ILE A 181 8.38 15.64 2.59
CA ILE A 181 7.20 15.60 1.74
C ILE A 181 5.93 15.63 2.60
N PRO A 182 4.91 16.44 2.26
CA PRO A 182 3.59 16.41 2.91
C PRO A 182 2.99 15.00 2.92
N ARG A 183 2.38 14.62 4.06
CA ARG A 183 1.87 13.26 4.24
C ARG A 183 0.47 13.24 4.82
N HIS A 184 -0.34 12.31 4.32
CA HIS A 184 -1.62 11.93 4.88
C HIS A 184 -1.58 10.45 5.26
N TYR A 185 -2.27 10.10 6.33
CA TYR A 185 -2.48 8.70 6.70
C TYR A 185 -3.97 8.45 6.92
N VAL A 186 -4.52 7.47 6.20
CA VAL A 186 -5.90 7.02 6.32
C VAL A 186 -5.90 5.78 7.21
N LEU A 187 -6.36 5.96 8.44
CA LEU A 187 -6.55 4.90 9.43
C LEU A 187 -7.83 4.12 9.12
N THR A 188 -7.78 2.80 9.22
CA THR A 188 -8.93 1.91 9.12
C THR A 188 -9.19 1.26 10.47
N ARG A 189 -10.34 1.60 11.11
CA ARG A 189 -10.56 1.28 12.52
C ARG A 189 -10.84 -0.19 12.81
N GLU A 190 -11.35 -0.92 11.81
CA GLU A 190 -11.76 -2.32 11.92
C GLU A 190 -10.76 -3.27 11.25
N ASP A 191 -9.57 -2.77 10.95
CA ASP A 191 -8.50 -3.52 10.29
C ASP A 191 -7.98 -4.65 11.19
N ARG A 192 -8.06 -5.89 10.66
CA ARG A 192 -7.56 -7.09 11.34
C ARG A 192 -6.19 -7.55 10.84
N THR A 193 -5.63 -6.87 9.84
CA THR A 193 -4.29 -7.11 9.30
C THR A 193 -3.27 -6.19 9.96
N ILE A 194 -3.58 -4.90 10.03
CA ILE A 194 -2.77 -3.88 10.71
C ILE A 194 -3.68 -3.19 11.74
N PRO A 195 -3.67 -3.61 13.00
CA PRO A 195 -4.53 -3.02 14.04
C PRO A 195 -4.41 -1.51 14.08
N VAL A 196 -5.53 -0.83 14.34
CA VAL A 196 -5.61 0.64 14.33
C VAL A 196 -4.58 1.31 15.26
N GLU A 197 -4.25 0.70 16.38
CA GLU A 197 -3.24 1.24 17.30
C GLU A 197 -1.84 1.18 16.71
N SER A 198 -1.54 0.14 15.92
CA SER A 198 -0.29 0.05 15.16
C SER A 198 -0.22 1.13 14.09
N GLN A 199 -1.32 1.33 13.36
CA GLN A 199 -1.44 2.41 12.37
C GLN A 199 -1.25 3.79 13.03
N ARG A 200 -1.89 4.04 14.18
CA ARG A 200 -1.75 5.28 14.95
C ARG A 200 -0.31 5.50 15.42
N SER A 201 0.35 4.44 15.87
CA SER A 201 1.75 4.52 16.30
C SER A 201 2.67 4.92 15.15
N MET A 202 2.52 4.28 13.96
CA MET A 202 3.28 4.64 12.76
C MET A 202 3.03 6.11 12.37
N ALA A 203 1.76 6.52 12.31
CA ALA A 203 1.41 7.86 11.87
C ALA A 203 1.87 8.97 12.85
N ARG A 204 1.80 8.71 14.16
CA ARG A 204 2.26 9.66 15.20
C ARG A 204 3.77 9.83 15.27
N ALA A 205 4.53 8.79 14.90
CA ALA A 205 5.99 8.88 14.83
C ALA A 205 6.46 9.87 13.75
N LEU A 206 5.54 10.34 12.90
CA LEU A 206 5.81 11.21 11.77
C LEU A 206 5.17 12.58 11.97
N SER A 207 5.97 13.56 12.41
CA SER A 207 5.50 14.93 12.59
C SER A 207 4.92 15.49 11.27
N GLY A 208 3.83 16.26 11.37
CA GLY A 208 3.19 16.91 10.23
C GLY A 208 2.31 16.00 9.38
N THR A 209 2.08 14.74 9.79
CA THR A 209 1.14 13.85 9.07
C THR A 209 -0.32 14.23 9.37
N VAL A 210 -1.11 14.46 8.32
CA VAL A 210 -2.55 14.67 8.42
C VAL A 210 -3.24 13.31 8.57
N LEU A 211 -4.05 13.14 9.62
CA LEU A 211 -4.74 11.89 9.90
C LEU A 211 -6.20 11.95 9.42
N HIS A 212 -6.63 10.88 8.78
CA HIS A 212 -8.01 10.60 8.42
C HIS A 212 -8.41 9.25 9.03
N GLU A 213 -9.69 9.04 9.30
CA GLU A 213 -10.19 7.76 9.81
C GLU A 213 -11.38 7.27 8.99
N LEU A 214 -11.39 5.98 8.67
CA LEU A 214 -12.53 5.29 8.07
C LEU A 214 -12.99 4.15 8.97
N PRO A 215 -14.30 3.91 9.11
CA PRO A 215 -14.84 2.76 9.84
C PRO A 215 -14.83 1.52 8.94
N SER A 216 -13.64 1.11 8.50
CA SER A 216 -13.41 0.06 7.52
C SER A 216 -12.40 -0.95 8.03
N GLY A 217 -12.43 -2.16 7.47
CA GLY A 217 -11.39 -3.15 7.53
C GLY A 217 -10.18 -2.78 6.66
N HIS A 218 -9.38 -3.80 6.30
CA HIS A 218 -8.11 -3.61 5.57
C HIS A 218 -8.27 -3.14 4.12
N SER A 219 -9.48 -3.27 3.53
CA SER A 219 -9.73 -3.00 2.10
C SER A 219 -10.77 -1.88 1.89
N PRO A 220 -10.48 -0.63 2.32
CA PRO A 220 -11.44 0.48 2.24
C PRO A 220 -11.83 0.87 0.81
N PHE A 221 -11.05 0.47 -0.18
CA PHE A 221 -11.37 0.66 -1.60
C PHE A 221 -12.56 -0.18 -2.09
N TYR A 222 -13.01 -1.18 -1.30
CA TYR A 222 -14.27 -1.90 -1.54
C TYR A 222 -15.40 -1.29 -0.71
N THR A 223 -15.22 -1.17 0.59
CA THR A 223 -16.31 -0.88 1.53
C THR A 223 -16.60 0.62 1.69
N HIS A 224 -15.60 1.48 1.50
CA HIS A 224 -15.66 2.93 1.70
C HIS A 224 -15.03 3.70 0.54
N ALA A 225 -15.28 3.22 -0.70
CA ALA A 225 -14.60 3.77 -1.89
C ALA A 225 -14.92 5.25 -2.14
N ALA A 226 -16.14 5.71 -1.83
CA ALA A 226 -16.52 7.11 -2.04
C ALA A 226 -15.82 8.03 -1.02
N GLU A 227 -15.82 7.65 0.26
CA GLU A 227 -15.17 8.40 1.33
C GLU A 227 -13.65 8.42 1.14
N LEU A 228 -13.05 7.27 0.78
CA LEU A 228 -11.63 7.20 0.48
C LEU A 228 -11.28 8.12 -0.69
N ALA A 229 -12.03 8.08 -1.79
CA ALA A 229 -11.79 8.96 -2.92
C ALA A 229 -11.92 10.45 -2.53
N GLY A 230 -12.89 10.80 -1.67
CA GLY A 230 -13.03 12.15 -1.12
C GLY A 230 -11.79 12.61 -0.35
N ILE A 231 -11.22 11.73 0.49
CA ILE A 231 -9.96 12.00 1.21
C ILE A 231 -8.81 12.21 0.21
N LEU A 232 -8.67 11.32 -0.78
CA LEU A 232 -7.62 11.44 -1.79
C LEU A 232 -7.71 12.74 -2.59
N LEU A 233 -8.92 13.16 -2.98
CA LEU A 233 -9.15 14.43 -3.67
C LEU A 233 -8.82 15.64 -2.80
N SER A 234 -9.01 15.55 -1.48
CA SER A 234 -8.66 16.64 -0.56
C SER A 234 -7.15 16.79 -0.32
N ALA A 235 -6.36 15.77 -0.67
CA ALA A 235 -4.90 15.76 -0.56
C ALA A 235 -4.18 16.27 -1.82
N ALA A 236 -4.92 16.73 -2.85
CA ALA A 236 -4.42 17.16 -4.14
C ALA A 236 -3.79 18.57 -4.17
#